data_62a3d6149bc6a8fd80039f0a79be8e9f
#
_entry.id   62a3d6149bc6a8fd80039f0a79be8e9f
#
_cell.length_a   1.000
_cell.length_b   1.000
_cell.length_c   1.000
_cell.angle_alpha   90.00
_cell.angle_beta   90.00
_cell.angle_gamma   90.00
#
_symmetry.space_group_name_H-M   'P 1'
#
loop_
_entity.id
_entity.type
_entity.pdbx_description
1 polymer ?
#
loop_
_entity_poly.entity_id
_entity_poly.type
_entity_poly.pdbx_seq_one_letter_code
_entity_poly.pdbx_strand_id
1 'polypeptide(L)'
;FFDLVISDIAPNLTGIGAIDNENIYELNLLALETAIKYLNKNNGSFIMKTFQNNMLKNLRKKMELSFKIVQTFKPAASKKQSGEIYLYGAYR
;
A
#
# COMPACT_ATOMS: atom_id res chain seq x y z
N PHE A 1 15.55 -13.92 -0.58
CA PHE A 1 14.48 -13.05 -0.07
C PHE A 1 14.99 -11.63 0.09
N PHE A 2 14.08 -10.70 0.05
CA PHE A 2 14.41 -9.28 0.12
C PHE A 2 14.10 -8.72 1.50
N ASP A 3 14.90 -7.75 1.92
CA ASP A 3 14.66 -7.06 3.19
C ASP A 3 13.71 -5.88 3.02
N LEU A 4 13.56 -5.38 1.81
CA LEU A 4 12.68 -4.24 1.53
C LEU A 4 12.05 -4.40 0.15
N VAL A 5 10.75 -4.21 0.09
CA VAL A 5 10.01 -4.12 -1.17
C VAL A 5 9.28 -2.78 -1.19
N ILE A 6 9.38 -2.08 -2.30
CA ILE A 6 8.71 -0.79 -2.47
C ILE A 6 7.79 -0.90 -3.67
N SER A 7 6.56 -0.45 -3.51
CA SER A 7 5.58 -0.40 -4.57
C SER A 7 5.13 1.03 -4.82
N ASP A 8 5.25 1.48 -6.05
CA ASP A 8 4.81 2.81 -6.48
C ASP A 8 3.99 2.64 -7.76
N ILE A 9 2.79 2.11 -7.61
CA ILE A 9 1.93 1.79 -8.74
C ILE A 9 0.99 2.96 -9.00
N ALA A 10 0.94 3.40 -10.25
CA ALA A 10 0.04 4.45 -10.68
C ALA A 10 -0.86 3.90 -11.78
N PRO A 11 -2.06 3.44 -11.45
CA PRO A 11 -2.97 2.91 -12.45
C PRO A 11 -3.51 4.01 -13.34
N ASN A 12 -3.93 3.64 -14.54
CA ASN A 12 -4.65 4.56 -15.41
C ASN A 12 -6.01 4.87 -14.80
N LEU A 13 -6.30 6.14 -14.63
CA LEU A 13 -7.56 6.56 -14.03
C LEU A 13 -8.60 6.79 -15.11
N THR A 14 -9.83 6.37 -14.82
CA THR A 14 -10.97 6.53 -15.73
C THR A 14 -11.70 7.84 -15.52
N GLY A 15 -11.48 8.47 -14.37
CA GLY A 15 -12.25 9.65 -13.96
C GLY A 15 -13.52 9.28 -13.20
N ILE A 16 -13.83 8.00 -13.07
CA ILE A 16 -14.98 7.53 -12.31
C ILE A 16 -14.47 7.01 -10.97
N GLY A 17 -14.76 7.74 -9.89
CA GLY A 17 -14.15 7.49 -8.59
C GLY A 17 -14.28 6.06 -8.09
N ALA A 18 -15.48 5.48 -8.20
CA ALA A 18 -15.70 4.12 -7.70
C ALA A 18 -14.86 3.09 -8.45
N ILE A 19 -14.77 3.22 -9.78
CA ILE A 19 -13.97 2.30 -10.60
C ILE A 19 -12.48 2.49 -10.29
N ASP A 20 -12.04 3.74 -10.19
CA ASP A 20 -10.64 4.04 -9.93
C ASP A 20 -10.21 3.52 -8.56
N ASN A 21 -11.05 3.69 -7.54
CA ASN A 21 -10.74 3.22 -6.20
C ASN A 21 -10.62 1.71 -6.16
N GLU A 22 -11.49 1.00 -6.87
CA GLU A 22 -11.43 -0.45 -6.92
C GLU A 22 -10.18 -0.93 -7.64
N ASN A 23 -9.82 -0.29 -8.75
CA ASN A 23 -8.62 -0.64 -9.49
C ASN A 23 -7.36 -0.41 -8.66
N ILE A 24 -7.31 0.71 -7.93
CA ILE A 24 -6.19 1.01 -7.04
C ILE A 24 -6.09 -0.06 -5.96
N TYR A 25 -7.21 -0.43 -5.39
CA TYR A 25 -7.25 -1.45 -4.34
C TYR A 25 -6.73 -2.78 -4.84
N GLU A 26 -7.18 -3.22 -6.01
CA GLU A 26 -6.75 -4.50 -6.57
C GLU A 26 -5.26 -4.52 -6.88
N LEU A 27 -4.74 -3.43 -7.45
CA LEU A 27 -3.31 -3.33 -7.72
C LEU A 27 -2.49 -3.34 -6.43
N ASN A 28 -3.00 -2.68 -5.39
CA ASN A 28 -2.33 -2.66 -4.10
C ASN A 28 -2.34 -4.04 -3.45
N LEU A 29 -3.44 -4.79 -3.58
CA LEU A 29 -3.48 -6.16 -3.09
C LEU A 29 -2.46 -7.04 -3.81
N LEU A 30 -2.32 -6.87 -5.11
CA LEU A 30 -1.34 -7.63 -5.88
C LEU A 30 0.08 -7.30 -5.41
N ALA A 31 0.36 -6.03 -5.19
CA ALA A 31 1.66 -5.60 -4.68
C ALA A 31 1.93 -6.20 -3.30
N LEU A 32 0.92 -6.20 -2.43
CA LEU A 32 1.03 -6.76 -1.09
C LEU A 32 1.32 -8.26 -1.14
N GLU A 33 0.58 -8.99 -1.96
CA GLU A 33 0.78 -10.43 -2.11
C GLU A 33 2.18 -10.75 -2.63
N THR A 34 2.65 -9.96 -3.58
CA THR A 34 4.00 -10.12 -4.11
C THR A 34 5.04 -9.86 -3.03
N ALA A 35 4.85 -8.81 -2.25
CA ALA A 35 5.78 -8.47 -1.18
C ALA A 35 5.85 -9.60 -0.15
N ILE A 36 4.70 -10.11 0.26
CA ILE A 36 4.65 -11.19 1.25
C ILE A 36 5.40 -12.41 0.74
N LYS A 37 5.31 -12.69 -0.56
CA LYS A 37 5.95 -13.83 -1.16
C LYS A 37 7.47 -13.73 -1.14
N TYR A 38 8.00 -12.53 -1.34
CA TYR A 38 9.45 -12.34 -1.53
C TYR A 38 10.18 -11.71 -0.36
N LEU A 39 9.47 -11.19 0.63
CA LEU A 39 10.12 -10.56 1.78
C LEU A 39 10.67 -11.58 2.76
N ASN A 40 11.79 -11.21 3.39
CA ASN A 40 12.32 -11.95 4.52
C ASN A 40 11.33 -11.83 5.68
N LYS A 41 10.85 -12.97 6.18
CA LYS A 41 9.82 -13.00 7.21
C LYS A 41 10.32 -12.57 8.58
N ASN A 42 11.62 -12.49 8.78
CA ASN A 42 12.18 -12.12 10.07
C ASN A 42 12.33 -10.61 10.22
N ASN A 43 12.72 -9.92 9.13
CA ASN A 43 13.03 -8.50 9.23
C ASN A 43 12.63 -7.71 7.98
N GLY A 44 11.81 -8.29 7.12
CA GLY A 44 11.41 -7.61 5.90
C GLY A 44 10.46 -6.45 6.15
N SER A 45 10.53 -5.46 5.28
CA SER A 45 9.68 -4.29 5.31
C SER A 45 9.08 -4.03 3.93
N PHE A 46 7.87 -3.47 3.92
CA PHE A 46 7.14 -3.16 2.71
C PHE A 46 6.65 -1.72 2.77
N ILE A 47 6.90 -0.97 1.71
CA ILE A 47 6.39 0.40 1.58
C ILE A 47 5.57 0.45 0.30
N MET A 48 4.36 0.97 0.42
CA MET A 48 3.44 1.01 -0.70
C MET A 48 2.78 2.38 -0.79
N LYS A 49 2.87 3.00 -1.96
CA LYS A 49 2.12 4.22 -2.22
C LYS A 49 0.68 3.85 -2.57
N THR A 50 -0.26 4.56 -1.97
CA THR A 50 -1.66 4.40 -2.29
C THR A 50 -2.35 5.76 -2.15
N PHE A 51 -3.67 5.76 -2.16
CA PHE A 51 -4.44 6.98 -2.10
C PHE A 51 -5.47 6.89 -0.99
N GLN A 52 -5.75 8.04 -0.37
CA GLN A 52 -6.76 8.09 0.67
C GLN A 52 -8.14 7.99 0.05
N ASN A 53 -8.80 6.85 0.25
CA ASN A 53 -10.15 6.60 -0.24
C ASN A 53 -10.84 5.61 0.69
N ASN A 54 -12.08 5.24 0.33
CA ASN A 54 -12.89 4.36 1.20
C ASN A 54 -12.37 2.93 1.29
N MET A 55 -11.40 2.54 0.47
CA MET A 55 -10.83 1.19 0.51
C MET A 55 -9.59 1.10 1.39
N LEU A 56 -9.08 2.24 1.86
CA LEU A 56 -7.83 2.27 2.62
C LEU A 56 -7.90 1.41 3.89
N LYS A 57 -9.01 1.47 4.58
CA LYS A 57 -9.18 0.70 5.82
C LYS A 57 -9.09 -0.80 5.55
N ASN A 58 -9.69 -1.27 4.47
CA ASN A 58 -9.62 -2.68 4.10
C ASN A 58 -8.21 -3.09 3.73
N LEU A 59 -7.50 -2.22 3.02
CA LEU A 59 -6.12 -2.49 2.64
C LEU A 59 -5.23 -2.61 3.88
N ARG A 60 -5.39 -1.72 4.84
CA ARG A 60 -4.64 -1.79 6.09
C ARG A 60 -4.93 -3.08 6.85
N LYS A 61 -6.18 -3.50 6.88
CA LYS A 61 -6.55 -4.75 7.55
C LYS A 61 -5.87 -5.95 6.91
N LYS A 62 -5.78 -5.96 5.58
CA LYS A 62 -5.06 -7.02 4.88
C LYS A 62 -3.59 -7.02 5.26
N MET A 63 -2.97 -5.85 5.36
CA MET A 63 -1.58 -5.75 5.78
C MET A 63 -1.40 -6.24 7.21
N GLU A 64 -2.33 -5.92 8.09
CA GLU A 64 -2.25 -6.32 9.50
C GLU A 64 -2.34 -7.83 9.71
N LEU A 65 -2.87 -8.55 8.73
CA LEU A 65 -2.88 -10.01 8.79
C LEU A 65 -1.49 -10.61 8.60
N SER A 66 -0.60 -9.89 7.93
CA SER A 66 0.72 -10.40 7.57
C SER A 66 1.86 -9.72 8.31
N PHE A 67 1.73 -8.43 8.60
CA PHE A 67 2.80 -7.65 9.20
C PHE A 67 2.49 -7.35 10.66
N LYS A 68 3.53 -7.38 11.47
CA LYS A 68 3.41 -7.06 12.89
C LYS A 68 3.18 -5.57 13.09
N ILE A 69 3.80 -4.75 12.25
CA ILE A 69 3.70 -3.29 12.32
C ILE A 69 3.10 -2.80 11.03
N VAL A 70 2.06 -1.97 11.11
CA VAL A 70 1.48 -1.30 9.95
C VAL A 70 1.27 0.17 10.32
N GLN A 71 1.85 1.06 9.52
CA GLN A 71 1.77 2.49 9.75
C GLN A 71 1.38 3.22 8.48
N THR A 72 0.73 4.35 8.64
CA THR A 72 0.33 5.21 7.54
C THR A 72 1.11 6.51 7.62
N PHE A 73 1.69 6.93 6.51
CA PHE A 73 2.43 8.18 6.43
C PHE A 73 1.84 9.07 5.34
N LYS A 74 1.64 10.34 5.68
CA LYS A 74 1.30 11.37 4.72
C LYS A 74 2.56 12.19 4.48
N PRO A 75 3.07 12.25 3.23
CA PRO A 75 4.25 13.05 2.95
C PRO A 75 4.00 14.52 3.29
N ALA A 76 4.95 15.14 3.98
CA ALA A 76 4.83 16.55 4.35
C ALA A 76 4.71 17.44 3.12
N ALA A 77 5.38 17.05 2.03
CA ALA A 77 5.34 17.79 0.77
C ALA A 77 4.11 17.46 -0.07
N SER A 78 3.29 16.53 0.39
CA SER A 78 2.09 16.12 -0.36
C SER A 78 1.14 17.29 -0.48
N LYS A 79 0.70 17.57 -1.69
CA LYS A 79 -0.29 18.59 -1.90
C LYS A 79 -1.68 18.02 -1.60
N LYS A 80 -2.55 18.90 -1.14
CA LYS A 80 -3.90 18.49 -0.79
C LYS A 80 -4.68 17.89 -1.96
N GLN A 81 -4.27 18.15 -3.19
CA GLN A 81 -4.95 17.59 -4.34
C GLN A 81 -4.57 16.14 -4.62
N SER A 82 -3.40 15.72 -4.19
CA SER A 82 -2.91 14.41 -4.59
C SER A 82 -3.55 13.26 -3.82
N GLY A 83 -3.86 13.46 -2.56
CA GLY A 83 -4.40 12.40 -1.73
C GLY A 83 -3.46 11.23 -1.54
N GLU A 84 -2.20 11.36 -1.91
CA GLU A 84 -1.23 10.28 -1.81
C GLU A 84 -0.84 10.03 -0.37
N ILE A 85 -0.72 8.75 -0.04
CA ILE A 85 -0.23 8.33 1.27
C ILE A 85 0.67 7.12 1.08
N TYR A 86 1.46 6.82 2.09
CA TYR A 86 2.30 5.64 2.10
C TYR A 86 1.91 4.73 3.24
N LEU A 87 1.83 3.44 2.95
CA LEU A 87 1.61 2.40 3.95
C LEU A 87 2.93 1.65 4.15
N TYR A 88 3.29 1.49 5.41
CA TYR A 88 4.50 0.79 5.80
C TYR A 88 4.10 -0.46 6.57
N GLY A 89 4.64 -1.59 6.17
CA GLY A 89 4.44 -2.85 6.89
C GLY A 89 5.77 -3.48 7.21
N ALA A 90 5.89 -4.06 8.39
CA ALA A 90 7.12 -4.73 8.80
C ALA A 90 6.78 -5.97 9.63
N TYR A 91 7.61 -7.00 9.47
CA TYR A 91 7.46 -8.23 10.25
C TYR A 91 8.01 -8.08 11.66
N ARG A 92 8.72 -7.00 11.91
CA ARG A 92 9.45 -6.87 13.13
C ARG A 92 9.14 -5.59 13.88
#